data_daa4da90e73f9be760de86ae57dab510
#
_entry.id   daa4da90e73f9be760de86ae57dab510
#
_cell.length_a   1.000
_cell.length_b   1.000
_cell.length_c   1.000
_cell.angle_alpha   90.00
_cell.angle_beta   90.00
_cell.angle_gamma   90.00
#
_symmetry.space_group_name_H-M   'P 1'
#
loop_
_entity.id
_entity.type
_entity.pdbx_description
1 polymer ?
#
loop_
_entity_poly.entity_id
_entity_poly.type
_entity_poly.pdbx_seq_one_letter_code
_entity_poly.pdbx_strand_id
1 'polypeptide(L)'
;MGAGRLVVGLAWRNVRHRPWQALLLLFALSLATTTITLALTLVDISGRSWERVFQATNGSHVRAGAEISPDMSPAQLEQVRADLARLGDAPGVIAVGGPWRQAGEVDAEIDGAPLRLRVQVRAPGPAAVDQPLVTAGHWLDDREGVVLEDGFAAAASLQPGDTITIAGQRVPVRGAVLTVDVGPYPTDQPAWVWISPATAARLGTALDRGAYELNLRLADPDQAESFAAAHPEVDGTWQEAKSESVADIEDFAAAFGILAVFVVVLTIGTAVILVAGRMAAHVRQVGTLKAVGVTPGQVTCVLLVEYLPVAVLATAVGLAVGNLLAPSLARVTTVLAVYGAQAPPITWPRAATAFAVTIAVVVLATVRPALRGVRRSTLRSLASNTRPPHQPGRLMRAITGLPLPLPVWLGLRGANRHRGRFLANTLGLTVGITLLITALALRTGVDSFRHQGLSLYDPDPISRAADIADQDRVSSL
;
A
#
# COMPACT_ATOMS: atom_id res chain seq x y z
N MET A 1 -3.16 8.21 49.76
CA MET A 1 -2.50 9.02 48.72
C MET A 1 -0.98 8.85 48.60
N GLY A 2 -0.29 8.25 49.59
CA GLY A 2 1.19 8.10 49.56
C GLY A 2 1.77 7.00 48.65
N ALA A 3 1.07 5.87 48.51
CA ALA A 3 1.59 4.70 47.76
C ALA A 3 1.73 4.98 46.25
N GLY A 4 0.82 5.69 45.63
CA GLY A 4 0.89 6.02 44.17
C GLY A 4 2.07 6.92 43.83
N ARG A 5 2.34 7.93 44.64
CA ARG A 5 3.51 8.83 44.45
C ARG A 5 4.84 8.12 44.63
N LEU A 6 4.93 7.17 45.55
CA LEU A 6 6.11 6.32 45.75
C LEU A 6 6.35 5.41 44.55
N VAL A 7 5.30 4.78 44.02
CA VAL A 7 5.40 3.89 42.82
C VAL A 7 5.85 4.67 41.58
N VAL A 8 5.27 5.85 41.34
CA VAL A 8 5.65 6.72 40.22
C VAL A 8 7.09 7.23 40.38
N GLY A 9 7.51 7.65 41.58
CA GLY A 9 8.88 8.09 41.85
C GLY A 9 9.93 7.00 41.68
N LEU A 10 9.61 5.76 42.08
CA LEU A 10 10.45 4.59 41.86
C LEU A 10 10.54 4.21 40.36
N ALA A 11 9.44 4.29 39.61
CA ALA A 11 9.40 4.01 38.19
C ALA A 11 10.27 5.02 37.42
N TRP A 12 10.14 6.32 37.71
CA TRP A 12 10.95 7.36 37.08
C TRP A 12 12.46 7.23 37.37
N ARG A 13 12.81 6.94 38.62
CA ARG A 13 14.21 6.73 39.01
C ARG A 13 14.81 5.50 38.30
N ASN A 14 14.05 4.44 38.12
CA ASN A 14 14.45 3.22 37.44
C ASN A 14 14.71 3.43 35.94
N VAL A 15 13.83 4.18 35.25
CA VAL A 15 14.02 4.53 33.82
C VAL A 15 15.32 5.34 33.63
N ARG A 16 15.59 6.28 34.56
CA ARG A 16 16.78 7.13 34.49
C ARG A 16 18.11 6.37 34.74
N HIS A 17 18.07 5.26 35.50
CA HIS A 17 19.29 4.46 35.78
C HIS A 17 19.62 3.46 34.65
N ARG A 18 18.71 3.16 33.71
CA ARG A 18 18.95 2.26 32.57
C ARG A 18 18.31 2.76 31.28
N PRO A 19 18.74 3.91 30.76
CA PRO A 19 18.09 4.58 29.65
C PRO A 19 18.08 3.72 28.37
N TRP A 20 19.12 2.95 28.12
CA TRP A 20 19.22 2.09 26.93
C TRP A 20 18.13 1.01 26.84
N GLN A 21 17.70 0.44 27.98
CA GLN A 21 16.64 -0.56 27.99
C GLN A 21 15.28 0.06 27.71
N ALA A 22 15.02 1.25 28.29
CA ALA A 22 13.80 2.01 28.04
C ALA A 22 13.74 2.49 26.58
N LEU A 23 14.87 2.96 26.02
CA LEU A 23 14.98 3.39 24.62
C LEU A 23 14.77 2.22 23.65
N LEU A 24 15.33 1.04 23.91
CA LEU A 24 15.10 -0.14 23.08
C LEU A 24 13.63 -0.56 23.09
N LEU A 25 12.99 -0.54 24.25
CA LEU A 25 11.56 -0.84 24.36
C LEU A 25 10.70 0.22 23.68
N LEU A 26 11.01 1.50 23.89
CA LEU A 26 10.36 2.61 23.19
C LEU A 26 10.45 2.42 21.67
N PHE A 27 11.67 2.17 21.17
CA PHE A 27 11.88 1.98 19.73
C PHE A 27 11.11 0.80 19.18
N ALA A 28 11.15 -0.36 19.85
CA ALA A 28 10.43 -1.56 19.40
C ALA A 28 8.91 -1.36 19.41
N LEU A 29 8.37 -0.72 20.45
CA LEU A 29 6.94 -0.40 20.54
C LEU A 29 6.54 0.66 19.51
N SER A 30 7.36 1.70 19.31
CA SER A 30 7.11 2.73 18.29
C SER A 30 7.11 2.12 16.89
N LEU A 31 8.05 1.23 16.58
CA LEU A 31 8.11 0.53 15.30
C LEU A 31 6.86 -0.32 15.06
N ALA A 32 6.44 -1.09 16.06
CA ALA A 32 5.20 -1.90 15.98
C ALA A 32 3.97 -1.00 15.74
N THR A 33 3.86 0.10 16.48
CA THR A 33 2.74 1.03 16.34
C THR A 33 2.79 1.75 14.99
N THR A 34 3.97 2.15 14.51
CA THR A 34 4.15 2.74 13.18
C THR A 34 3.66 1.80 12.09
N THR A 35 4.05 0.54 12.13
CA THR A 35 3.66 -0.45 11.11
C THR A 35 2.14 -0.71 11.11
N ILE A 36 1.52 -0.80 12.29
CA ILE A 36 0.06 -0.90 12.42
C ILE A 36 -0.63 0.34 11.85
N THR A 37 -0.12 1.53 12.21
CA THR A 37 -0.68 2.80 11.75
C THR A 37 -0.57 2.93 10.24
N LEU A 38 0.56 2.53 9.66
CA LEU A 38 0.76 2.51 8.20
C LEU A 38 -0.28 1.63 7.52
N ALA A 39 -0.44 0.37 7.97
CA ALA A 39 -1.43 -0.55 7.40
C ALA A 39 -2.85 0.04 7.43
N LEU A 40 -3.29 0.53 8.60
CA LEU A 40 -4.62 1.13 8.77
C LEU A 40 -4.80 2.42 7.96
N THR A 41 -3.75 3.21 7.81
CA THR A 41 -3.81 4.48 7.09
C THR A 41 -3.82 4.26 5.57
N LEU A 42 -3.09 3.29 5.07
CA LEU A 42 -3.09 2.94 3.64
C LEU A 42 -4.48 2.51 3.17
N VAL A 43 -5.15 1.62 3.90
CA VAL A 43 -6.55 1.22 3.60
C VAL A 43 -7.48 2.44 3.56
N ASP A 44 -7.34 3.35 4.52
CA ASP A 44 -8.20 4.51 4.64
C ASP A 44 -7.92 5.59 3.55
N ILE A 45 -6.67 5.72 3.12
CA ILE A 45 -6.29 6.62 2.01
C ILE A 45 -6.89 6.12 0.69
N SER A 46 -6.82 4.82 0.41
CA SER A 46 -7.26 4.26 -0.87
C SER A 46 -8.72 4.55 -1.16
N GLY A 47 -9.61 4.13 -0.28
CA GLY A 47 -11.04 4.31 -0.46
C GLY A 47 -11.47 5.78 -0.54
N ARG A 48 -10.89 6.64 0.30
CA ARG A 48 -11.24 8.08 0.32
C ARG A 48 -10.67 8.86 -0.85
N SER A 49 -9.52 8.45 -1.38
CA SER A 49 -8.94 9.14 -2.53
C SER A 49 -9.76 8.87 -3.78
N TRP A 50 -10.13 7.63 -4.01
CA TRP A 50 -11.02 7.25 -5.11
C TRP A 50 -12.37 7.96 -5.01
N GLU A 51 -13.01 7.90 -3.84
CA GLU A 51 -14.31 8.53 -3.59
C GLU A 51 -14.30 10.05 -3.85
N ARG A 52 -13.22 10.74 -3.44
CA ARG A 52 -13.09 12.19 -3.72
C ARG A 52 -13.02 12.49 -5.21
N VAL A 53 -12.25 11.70 -5.96
CA VAL A 53 -12.14 11.90 -7.41
C VAL A 53 -13.45 11.54 -8.08
N PHE A 54 -14.08 10.43 -7.69
CA PHE A 54 -15.39 10.03 -8.18
C PHE A 54 -16.46 11.12 -8.01
N GLN A 55 -16.50 11.76 -6.86
CA GLN A 55 -17.42 12.88 -6.62
C GLN A 55 -17.00 14.15 -7.37
N ALA A 56 -15.70 14.46 -7.44
CA ALA A 56 -15.20 15.64 -8.11
C ALA A 56 -15.34 15.58 -9.64
N THR A 57 -15.27 14.38 -10.22
CA THR A 57 -15.47 14.13 -11.65
C THR A 57 -16.93 13.88 -12.01
N ASN A 58 -17.83 13.85 -11.03
CA ASN A 58 -19.21 13.45 -11.23
C ASN A 58 -19.32 12.04 -11.88
N GLY A 59 -18.52 11.08 -11.33
CA GLY A 59 -18.29 9.76 -11.91
C GLY A 59 -19.54 8.98 -12.20
N SER A 60 -19.52 8.16 -13.23
CA SER A 60 -20.64 7.30 -13.68
C SER A 60 -20.94 6.20 -12.67
N HIS A 61 -22.22 5.87 -12.52
CA HIS A 61 -22.62 4.68 -11.78
C HIS A 61 -22.61 3.44 -12.66
N VAL A 62 -22.82 3.62 -13.96
CA VAL A 62 -22.91 2.57 -14.96
C VAL A 62 -22.24 3.05 -16.25
N ARG A 63 -21.43 2.20 -16.85
CA ARG A 63 -20.85 2.39 -18.16
C ARG A 63 -21.45 1.39 -19.14
N ALA A 64 -21.82 1.87 -20.32
CA ALA A 64 -22.33 1.05 -21.40
C ALA A 64 -21.51 1.29 -22.67
N GLY A 65 -21.26 0.24 -23.43
CA GLY A 65 -20.46 0.28 -24.64
C GLY A 65 -21.14 -0.38 -25.83
N ALA A 66 -20.78 0.11 -27.03
CA ALA A 66 -21.17 -0.51 -28.28
C ALA A 66 -20.00 -0.51 -29.24
N GLU A 67 -19.55 -1.69 -29.65
CA GLU A 67 -18.41 -1.84 -30.56
C GLU A 67 -18.71 -1.27 -31.95
N ILE A 68 -17.68 -0.69 -32.57
CA ILE A 68 -17.73 -0.20 -33.95
C ILE A 68 -16.65 -0.87 -34.79
N SER A 69 -17.01 -1.17 -36.05
CA SER A 69 -16.12 -1.82 -37.01
C SER A 69 -15.81 -0.89 -38.18
N PRO A 70 -14.63 -0.97 -38.81
CA PRO A 70 -14.27 -0.16 -39.97
C PRO A 70 -15.21 -0.36 -41.19
N ASP A 71 -15.90 -1.50 -41.23
CA ASP A 71 -16.80 -1.84 -42.35
C ASP A 71 -18.18 -1.19 -42.19
N MET A 72 -18.48 -0.57 -41.05
CA MET A 72 -19.77 0.08 -40.82
C MET A 72 -19.89 1.37 -41.62
N SER A 73 -21.04 1.49 -42.30
CA SER A 73 -21.40 2.73 -42.98
C SER A 73 -21.65 3.86 -41.96
N PRO A 74 -21.55 5.13 -42.37
CA PRO A 74 -21.88 6.26 -41.49
C PRO A 74 -23.28 6.20 -40.91
N ALA A 75 -24.24 5.64 -41.65
CA ALA A 75 -25.64 5.45 -41.19
C ALA A 75 -25.73 4.38 -40.08
N GLN A 76 -24.96 3.30 -40.21
CA GLN A 76 -24.90 2.25 -39.18
C GLN A 76 -24.20 2.78 -37.90
N LEU A 77 -23.11 3.54 -38.02
CA LEU A 77 -22.46 4.18 -36.89
C LEU A 77 -23.41 5.11 -36.13
N GLU A 78 -24.16 5.92 -36.86
CA GLU A 78 -25.15 6.81 -36.22
C GLU A 78 -26.29 6.03 -35.57
N GLN A 79 -26.72 4.91 -36.18
CA GLN A 79 -27.71 4.03 -35.56
C GLN A 79 -27.22 3.41 -34.27
N VAL A 80 -26.01 2.85 -34.25
CA VAL A 80 -25.37 2.30 -33.02
C VAL A 80 -25.29 3.36 -31.94
N ARG A 81 -24.86 4.58 -32.31
CA ARG A 81 -24.77 5.71 -31.39
C ARG A 81 -26.14 6.08 -30.82
N ALA A 82 -27.18 6.13 -31.67
CA ALA A 82 -28.52 6.47 -31.26
C ALA A 82 -29.16 5.38 -30.38
N ASP A 83 -28.90 4.12 -30.71
CA ASP A 83 -29.39 2.97 -29.92
C ASP A 83 -28.78 2.99 -28.51
N LEU A 84 -27.44 3.23 -28.40
CA LEU A 84 -26.78 3.37 -27.11
C LEU A 84 -27.31 4.58 -26.33
N ALA A 85 -27.53 5.71 -27.00
CA ALA A 85 -28.02 6.94 -26.35
C ALA A 85 -29.43 6.76 -25.73
N ARG A 86 -30.28 5.82 -26.23
CA ARG A 86 -31.59 5.55 -25.64
C ARG A 86 -31.53 4.99 -24.22
N LEU A 87 -30.42 4.39 -23.81
CA LEU A 87 -30.19 4.00 -22.40
C LEU A 87 -30.24 5.20 -21.45
N GLY A 88 -29.98 6.41 -21.96
CA GLY A 88 -30.12 7.64 -21.19
C GLY A 88 -31.57 7.95 -20.77
N ASP A 89 -32.55 7.42 -21.50
CA ASP A 89 -33.99 7.59 -21.21
C ASP A 89 -34.51 6.48 -20.28
N ALA A 90 -33.68 5.53 -19.88
CA ALA A 90 -34.09 4.42 -19.03
C ALA A 90 -34.51 4.89 -17.63
N PRO A 91 -35.51 4.22 -17.01
CA PRO A 91 -35.96 4.56 -15.67
C PRO A 91 -34.83 4.54 -14.65
N GLY A 92 -34.74 5.60 -13.85
CA GLY A 92 -33.71 5.74 -12.82
C GLY A 92 -32.44 6.48 -13.28
N VAL A 93 -32.26 6.76 -14.56
CA VAL A 93 -31.15 7.59 -15.07
C VAL A 93 -31.44 9.07 -14.79
N ILE A 94 -30.47 9.78 -14.19
CA ILE A 94 -30.61 11.21 -13.86
C ILE A 94 -29.62 12.10 -14.62
N ALA A 95 -28.53 11.54 -15.13
CA ALA A 95 -27.58 12.28 -15.95
C ALA A 95 -26.85 11.31 -16.92
N VAL A 96 -26.41 11.85 -18.05
CA VAL A 96 -25.82 11.12 -19.16
C VAL A 96 -24.55 11.85 -19.61
N GLY A 97 -23.48 11.07 -19.82
CA GLY A 97 -22.23 11.50 -20.45
C GLY A 97 -21.97 10.67 -21.71
N GLY A 98 -21.72 11.32 -22.85
CA GLY A 98 -21.54 10.62 -24.12
C GLY A 98 -22.82 10.58 -24.98
N PRO A 99 -22.95 9.63 -25.93
CA PRO A 99 -21.97 8.62 -26.31
C PRO A 99 -20.71 9.23 -26.91
N TRP A 100 -19.55 8.87 -26.36
CA TRP A 100 -18.24 9.29 -26.84
C TRP A 100 -17.63 8.23 -27.75
N ARG A 101 -16.96 8.67 -28.81
CA ARG A 101 -16.21 7.75 -29.65
C ARG A 101 -14.88 7.41 -28.96
N GLN A 102 -14.66 6.15 -28.77
CA GLN A 102 -13.43 5.56 -28.24
C GLN A 102 -12.73 4.85 -29.40
N ALA A 103 -11.54 5.30 -29.77
CA ALA A 103 -10.71 4.52 -30.68
C ALA A 103 -10.02 3.40 -29.91
N GLY A 104 -9.82 2.28 -30.57
CA GLY A 104 -8.97 1.23 -30.07
C GLY A 104 -7.52 1.71 -29.88
N GLU A 105 -6.58 0.79 -29.92
CA GLU A 105 -5.17 1.15 -29.81
C GLU A 105 -4.70 1.90 -31.04
N VAL A 106 -4.15 3.11 -30.83
CA VAL A 106 -3.62 3.99 -31.87
C VAL A 106 -2.11 4.13 -31.66
N ASP A 107 -1.36 3.99 -32.74
CA ASP A 107 0.10 4.15 -32.71
C ASP A 107 0.47 5.62 -32.40
N ALA A 108 1.43 5.78 -31.51
CA ALA A 108 1.93 7.08 -31.09
C ALA A 108 3.45 7.04 -30.91
N GLU A 109 4.07 8.23 -30.79
CA GLU A 109 5.50 8.36 -30.62
C GLU A 109 5.81 9.57 -29.73
N ILE A 110 6.71 9.37 -28.79
CA ILE A 110 7.26 10.42 -27.91
C ILE A 110 8.78 10.38 -28.05
N ASP A 111 9.38 11.48 -28.45
CA ASP A 111 10.84 11.61 -28.65
C ASP A 111 11.48 10.47 -29.48
N GLY A 112 10.75 9.96 -30.48
CA GLY A 112 11.20 8.87 -31.34
C GLY A 112 10.95 7.46 -30.75
N ALA A 113 10.40 7.34 -29.54
CA ALA A 113 10.02 6.07 -28.94
C ALA A 113 8.57 5.74 -29.30
N PRO A 114 8.31 4.57 -29.98
CA PRO A 114 6.97 4.16 -30.34
C PRO A 114 6.20 3.68 -29.11
N LEU A 115 4.90 3.97 -29.06
CA LEU A 115 3.96 3.48 -28.03
C LEU A 115 2.56 3.39 -28.63
N ARG A 116 1.63 2.80 -27.87
CA ARG A 116 0.19 2.82 -28.20
C ARG A 116 -0.59 3.61 -27.18
N LEU A 117 -1.67 4.21 -27.64
CA LEU A 117 -2.59 4.98 -26.82
C LEU A 117 -4.02 4.53 -27.06
N ARG A 118 -4.85 4.60 -26.05
CA ARG A 118 -6.31 4.58 -26.19
C ARG A 118 -6.79 6.01 -26.29
N VAL A 119 -7.56 6.28 -27.33
CA VAL A 119 -7.97 7.64 -27.65
C VAL A 119 -9.49 7.75 -27.50
N GLN A 120 -9.95 8.71 -26.71
CA GLN A 120 -11.37 9.05 -26.61
C GLN A 120 -11.62 10.44 -27.18
N VAL A 121 -12.60 10.58 -28.06
CA VAL A 121 -13.01 11.85 -28.64
C VAL A 121 -14.05 12.49 -27.75
N ARG A 122 -13.75 13.66 -27.19
CA ARG A 122 -14.70 14.42 -26.36
C ARG A 122 -14.90 15.84 -26.89
N ALA A 123 -16.12 16.31 -26.80
CA ALA A 123 -16.44 17.70 -27.13
C ALA A 123 -15.80 18.66 -26.12
N PRO A 124 -15.49 19.89 -26.53
CA PRO A 124 -15.12 20.96 -25.62
C PRO A 124 -16.24 21.25 -24.61
N GLY A 125 -15.83 21.68 -23.41
CA GLY A 125 -16.75 22.08 -22.36
C GLY A 125 -16.98 21.00 -21.28
N PRO A 126 -17.75 21.32 -20.24
CA PRO A 126 -18.01 20.43 -19.14
C PRO A 126 -19.00 19.32 -19.53
N ALA A 127 -18.71 18.08 -19.12
CA ALA A 127 -19.63 16.97 -19.23
C ALA A 127 -20.50 16.85 -17.95
N ALA A 128 -21.73 16.39 -18.10
CA ALA A 128 -22.62 16.16 -16.96
C ALA A 128 -22.18 14.95 -16.11
N VAL A 129 -21.55 13.97 -16.73
CA VAL A 129 -21.03 12.75 -16.11
C VAL A 129 -19.62 12.55 -16.59
N ASP A 130 -18.74 12.07 -15.73
CA ASP A 130 -17.33 11.81 -15.99
C ASP A 130 -16.58 12.99 -16.62
N GLN A 131 -16.70 14.13 -15.96
CA GLN A 131 -15.87 15.28 -16.27
C GLN A 131 -14.47 15.10 -15.66
N PRO A 132 -13.42 14.85 -16.45
CA PRO A 132 -12.08 14.71 -15.90
C PRO A 132 -11.61 15.95 -15.16
N LEU A 133 -10.93 15.76 -14.03
CA LEU A 133 -10.38 16.83 -13.21
C LEU A 133 -9.04 17.27 -13.78
N VAL A 134 -8.94 18.52 -14.24
CA VAL A 134 -7.68 19.08 -14.78
C VAL A 134 -6.66 19.26 -13.67
N THR A 135 -5.51 18.60 -13.80
CA THR A 135 -4.37 18.69 -12.86
C THR A 135 -3.29 19.64 -13.35
N ALA A 136 -3.14 19.77 -14.69
CA ALA A 136 -2.21 20.70 -15.32
C ALA A 136 -2.78 21.22 -16.64
N GLY A 137 -2.48 22.47 -17.01
CA GLY A 137 -2.97 23.08 -18.24
C GLY A 137 -4.48 23.34 -18.25
N HIS A 138 -5.16 22.96 -19.32
CA HIS A 138 -6.61 23.12 -19.46
C HIS A 138 -7.26 21.94 -20.21
N TRP A 139 -8.55 21.77 -20.04
CA TRP A 139 -9.37 20.80 -20.77
C TRP A 139 -9.40 21.14 -22.26
N LEU A 140 -9.92 20.23 -23.08
CA LEU A 140 -10.11 20.40 -24.52
C LEU A 140 -10.91 21.68 -24.82
N ASP A 141 -10.47 22.39 -25.83
CA ASP A 141 -11.15 23.52 -26.45
C ASP A 141 -11.45 23.21 -27.94
N ASP A 142 -11.96 24.17 -28.69
CA ASP A 142 -12.24 24.00 -30.12
C ASP A 142 -10.97 23.88 -31.00
N ARG A 143 -9.80 24.03 -30.38
CA ARG A 143 -8.53 23.89 -31.07
C ARG A 143 -8.07 22.46 -31.08
N GLU A 144 -7.16 22.15 -31.99
CA GLU A 144 -6.47 20.87 -31.98
C GLU A 144 -5.63 20.69 -30.71
N GLY A 145 -5.68 19.50 -30.16
CA GLY A 145 -4.91 19.18 -28.97
C GLY A 145 -5.26 17.83 -28.38
N VAL A 146 -4.41 17.40 -27.47
CA VAL A 146 -4.58 16.18 -26.67
C VAL A 146 -4.46 16.54 -25.20
N VAL A 147 -5.30 15.90 -24.39
CA VAL A 147 -5.21 15.92 -22.93
C VAL A 147 -4.82 14.51 -22.49
N LEU A 148 -3.83 14.44 -21.62
CA LEU A 148 -3.23 13.18 -21.18
C LEU A 148 -3.80 12.75 -19.82
N GLU A 149 -3.84 11.44 -19.56
CA GLU A 149 -4.02 10.95 -18.21
C GLU A 149 -2.81 11.36 -17.35
N ASP A 150 -3.04 11.79 -16.11
CA ASP A 150 -2.03 12.40 -15.22
C ASP A 150 -0.83 11.48 -14.94
N GLY A 151 -1.09 10.19 -14.70
CA GLY A 151 -0.02 9.19 -14.49
C GLY A 151 0.84 9.00 -15.73
N PHE A 152 0.22 9.00 -16.91
CA PHE A 152 0.94 8.92 -18.18
C PHE A 152 1.74 10.19 -18.46
N ALA A 153 1.15 11.36 -18.26
CA ALA A 153 1.86 12.65 -18.41
C ALA A 153 3.10 12.70 -17.51
N ALA A 154 2.96 12.28 -16.24
CA ALA A 154 4.06 12.20 -15.29
C ALA A 154 5.14 11.17 -15.69
N ALA A 155 4.75 9.99 -16.16
CA ALA A 155 5.67 8.93 -16.58
C ALA A 155 6.46 9.33 -17.83
N ALA A 156 5.78 9.95 -18.80
CA ALA A 156 6.39 10.45 -20.02
C ALA A 156 7.09 11.82 -19.87
N SER A 157 7.02 12.43 -18.67
CA SER A 157 7.55 13.79 -18.40
C SER A 157 6.99 14.86 -19.35
N LEU A 158 5.74 14.69 -19.80
CA LEU A 158 5.06 15.61 -20.69
C LEU A 158 4.34 16.71 -19.92
N GLN A 159 4.42 17.93 -20.41
CA GLN A 159 3.78 19.10 -19.84
C GLN A 159 2.87 19.81 -20.86
N PRO A 160 1.90 20.61 -20.41
CA PRO A 160 1.11 21.45 -21.31
C PRO A 160 2.02 22.34 -22.18
N GLY A 161 1.83 22.28 -23.49
CA GLY A 161 2.68 22.96 -24.49
C GLY A 161 3.64 22.03 -25.23
N ASP A 162 3.94 20.84 -24.70
CA ASP A 162 4.72 19.83 -25.42
C ASP A 162 3.93 19.26 -26.61
N THR A 163 4.55 18.40 -27.37
CA THR A 163 3.95 17.79 -28.56
C THR A 163 4.16 16.29 -28.53
N ILE A 164 3.10 15.53 -28.79
CA ILE A 164 3.14 14.08 -29.01
C ILE A 164 2.75 13.76 -30.45
N THR A 165 3.33 12.74 -31.04
CA THR A 165 2.91 12.24 -32.36
C THR A 165 1.89 11.13 -32.18
N ILE A 166 0.70 11.28 -32.78
CA ILE A 166 -0.40 10.27 -32.75
C ILE A 166 -0.73 9.96 -34.22
N ALA A 167 -0.72 8.69 -34.60
CA ALA A 167 -0.93 8.25 -35.99
C ALA A 167 -0.09 9.06 -37.01
N GLY A 168 1.17 9.35 -36.70
CA GLY A 168 2.08 10.14 -37.54
C GLY A 168 1.81 11.65 -37.57
N GLN A 169 0.82 12.15 -36.81
CA GLN A 169 0.47 13.56 -36.74
C GLN A 169 0.95 14.18 -35.42
N ARG A 170 1.61 15.33 -35.48
CA ARG A 170 2.02 16.09 -34.29
C ARG A 170 0.80 16.76 -33.66
N VAL A 171 0.53 16.48 -32.39
CA VAL A 171 -0.60 17.01 -31.62
C VAL A 171 -0.07 17.70 -30.36
N PRO A 172 -0.42 18.98 -30.12
CA PRO A 172 0.03 19.68 -28.91
C PRO A 172 -0.72 19.15 -27.67
N VAL A 173 0.03 18.96 -26.59
CA VAL A 173 -0.49 18.62 -25.26
C VAL A 173 -1.13 19.88 -24.66
N ARG A 174 -2.41 19.80 -24.32
CA ARG A 174 -3.18 20.89 -23.71
C ARG A 174 -3.20 20.84 -22.20
N GLY A 175 -3.18 19.64 -21.65
CA GLY A 175 -3.26 19.45 -20.21
C GLY A 175 -3.08 18.00 -19.80
N ALA A 176 -3.10 17.81 -18.50
CA ALA A 176 -3.21 16.51 -17.87
C ALA A 176 -4.46 16.48 -17.00
N VAL A 177 -5.09 15.30 -16.88
CA VAL A 177 -6.34 15.12 -16.17
C VAL A 177 -6.34 13.86 -15.32
N LEU A 178 -7.15 13.91 -14.31
CA LEU A 178 -7.43 12.81 -13.40
C LEU A 178 -8.90 12.40 -13.55
N THR A 179 -9.14 11.11 -13.67
CA THR A 179 -10.49 10.51 -13.71
C THR A 179 -10.51 9.18 -12.98
N VAL A 180 -11.69 8.67 -12.66
CA VAL A 180 -11.91 7.31 -12.15
C VAL A 180 -12.55 6.40 -13.20
N ASP A 181 -12.88 6.95 -14.37
CA ASP A 181 -13.51 6.25 -15.47
C ASP A 181 -12.55 5.25 -16.15
N VAL A 182 -11.27 5.54 -16.11
CA VAL A 182 -10.20 4.68 -16.60
C VAL A 182 -9.17 4.43 -15.51
N GLY A 183 -8.50 3.29 -15.58
CA GLY A 183 -7.40 2.99 -14.67
C GLY A 183 -6.20 3.92 -14.87
N PRO A 184 -5.45 4.25 -13.79
CA PRO A 184 -4.28 5.11 -13.91
C PRO A 184 -3.11 4.37 -14.58
N TYR A 185 -2.37 5.08 -15.43
CA TYR A 185 -1.13 4.55 -16.00
C TYR A 185 -0.03 4.41 -14.91
N PRO A 186 0.80 3.36 -14.92
CA PRO A 186 0.90 2.25 -15.87
C PRO A 186 0.07 1.01 -15.50
N THR A 187 -0.83 1.07 -14.51
CA THR A 187 -1.66 -0.08 -14.11
C THR A 187 -2.64 -0.44 -15.23
N ASP A 188 -3.24 0.56 -15.86
CA ASP A 188 -4.04 0.38 -17.09
C ASP A 188 -3.19 0.78 -18.31
N GLN A 189 -3.01 -0.15 -19.22
CA GLN A 189 -2.24 0.02 -20.45
C GLN A 189 -3.05 -0.51 -21.64
N PRO A 190 -2.91 0.11 -22.82
CA PRO A 190 -2.20 1.37 -23.16
C PRO A 190 -2.79 2.60 -22.49
N ALA A 191 -1.98 3.68 -22.36
CA ALA A 191 -2.38 4.92 -21.72
C ALA A 191 -3.58 5.59 -22.40
N TRP A 192 -4.41 6.24 -21.61
CA TRP A 192 -5.57 6.99 -22.07
C TRP A 192 -5.26 8.43 -22.40
N VAL A 193 -5.82 8.89 -23.51
CA VAL A 193 -5.76 10.30 -23.92
C VAL A 193 -7.12 10.75 -24.48
N TRP A 194 -7.41 12.02 -24.30
CA TRP A 194 -8.62 12.66 -24.81
C TRP A 194 -8.25 13.67 -25.88
N ILE A 195 -8.97 13.66 -27.01
CA ILE A 195 -8.75 14.57 -28.13
C ILE A 195 -10.02 15.31 -28.48
N SER A 196 -9.85 16.52 -29.05
CA SER A 196 -10.97 17.30 -29.58
C SER A 196 -11.51 16.72 -30.89
N PRO A 197 -12.77 17.00 -31.27
CA PRO A 197 -13.29 16.62 -32.59
C PRO A 197 -12.45 17.18 -33.76
N ALA A 198 -11.82 18.34 -33.60
CA ALA A 198 -10.90 18.92 -34.59
C ALA A 198 -9.66 18.04 -34.78
N THR A 199 -9.07 17.58 -33.68
CA THR A 199 -7.94 16.62 -33.73
C THR A 199 -8.39 15.29 -34.33
N ALA A 200 -9.55 14.76 -33.94
CA ALA A 200 -10.09 13.51 -34.47
C ALA A 200 -10.31 13.57 -35.97
N ALA A 201 -10.82 14.67 -36.49
CA ALA A 201 -11.01 14.86 -37.93
C ALA A 201 -9.67 14.82 -38.72
N ARG A 202 -8.59 15.32 -38.11
CA ARG A 202 -7.26 15.29 -38.70
C ARG A 202 -6.62 13.91 -38.65
N LEU A 203 -6.83 13.14 -37.58
CA LEU A 203 -6.32 11.77 -37.44
C LEU A 203 -7.05 10.77 -38.36
N GLY A 204 -8.27 11.10 -38.78
CA GLY A 204 -9.04 10.37 -39.81
C GLY A 204 -9.25 8.90 -39.50
N THR A 205 -8.88 8.02 -40.45
CA THR A 205 -9.13 6.59 -40.39
C THR A 205 -8.36 5.85 -39.27
N ALA A 206 -7.37 6.47 -38.66
CA ALA A 206 -6.69 5.89 -37.51
C ALA A 206 -7.62 5.62 -36.31
N LEU A 207 -8.81 6.25 -36.31
CA LEU A 207 -9.82 6.14 -35.25
C LEU A 207 -11.02 5.27 -35.64
N ASP A 208 -11.00 4.54 -36.78
CA ASP A 208 -12.17 3.84 -37.31
C ASP A 208 -12.53 2.54 -36.56
N ARG A 209 -11.61 2.04 -35.71
CA ARG A 209 -11.87 0.88 -34.84
C ARG A 209 -12.09 1.35 -33.41
N GLY A 210 -12.99 0.72 -32.67
CA GLY A 210 -13.19 0.99 -31.25
C GLY A 210 -14.62 0.77 -30.82
N ALA A 211 -15.14 1.70 -30.02
CA ALA A 211 -16.48 1.64 -29.47
C ALA A 211 -17.10 3.03 -29.29
N TYR A 212 -18.39 3.08 -29.13
CA TYR A 212 -19.06 4.19 -28.43
C TYR A 212 -19.21 3.84 -26.97
N GLU A 213 -18.97 4.80 -26.11
CA GLU A 213 -19.10 4.68 -24.65
C GLU A 213 -20.13 5.70 -24.13
N LEU A 214 -21.02 5.21 -23.31
CA LEU A 214 -22.06 6.01 -22.65
C LEU A 214 -21.96 5.81 -21.14
N ASN A 215 -21.83 6.89 -20.42
CA ASN A 215 -21.68 6.92 -18.98
C ASN A 215 -22.95 7.47 -18.32
N LEU A 216 -23.52 6.72 -17.39
CA LEU A 216 -24.81 7.01 -16.80
C LEU A 216 -24.72 7.21 -15.28
N ARG A 217 -25.45 8.21 -14.78
CA ARG A 217 -25.70 8.34 -13.34
C ARG A 217 -27.14 7.93 -13.04
N LEU A 218 -27.28 7.08 -12.03
CA LEU A 218 -28.57 6.65 -11.52
C LEU A 218 -28.96 7.49 -10.31
N ALA A 219 -30.27 7.63 -10.09
CA ALA A 219 -30.83 8.28 -8.91
C ALA A 219 -30.43 7.55 -7.61
N ASP A 220 -30.33 6.23 -7.70
CA ASP A 220 -29.88 5.36 -6.63
C ASP A 220 -28.62 4.58 -7.10
N PRO A 221 -27.42 4.92 -6.59
CA PRO A 221 -26.18 4.24 -6.97
C PRO A 221 -26.17 2.75 -6.67
N ASP A 222 -26.90 2.31 -5.64
CA ASP A 222 -26.94 0.92 -5.22
C ASP A 222 -27.69 0.02 -6.23
N GLN A 223 -28.43 0.61 -7.14
CA GLN A 223 -29.12 -0.12 -8.22
C GLN A 223 -28.24 -0.38 -9.46
N ALA A 224 -26.98 0.03 -9.49
CA ALA A 224 -26.11 -0.11 -10.65
C ALA A 224 -25.95 -1.56 -11.12
N GLU A 225 -25.77 -2.52 -10.21
CA GLU A 225 -25.67 -3.95 -10.54
C GLU A 225 -26.99 -4.51 -11.12
N SER A 226 -28.15 -4.12 -10.55
CA SER A 226 -29.46 -4.55 -11.08
C SER A 226 -29.77 -3.91 -12.41
N PHE A 227 -29.32 -2.67 -12.63
CA PHE A 227 -29.45 -1.99 -13.92
C PHE A 227 -28.58 -2.69 -14.99
N ALA A 228 -27.34 -3.03 -14.65
CA ALA A 228 -26.43 -3.77 -15.52
C ALA A 228 -26.99 -5.15 -15.89
N ALA A 229 -27.59 -5.87 -14.95
CA ALA A 229 -28.22 -7.16 -15.21
C ALA A 229 -29.43 -7.08 -16.15
N ALA A 230 -30.10 -5.92 -16.22
CA ALA A 230 -31.26 -5.69 -17.09
C ALA A 230 -30.87 -5.17 -18.49
N HIS A 231 -29.66 -4.65 -18.66
CA HIS A 231 -29.21 -4.02 -19.90
C HIS A 231 -27.85 -4.63 -20.35
N PRO A 232 -27.89 -5.53 -21.36
CA PRO A 232 -26.66 -6.24 -21.79
C PRO A 232 -25.60 -5.34 -22.45
N GLU A 233 -25.96 -4.11 -22.79
CA GLU A 233 -25.04 -3.10 -23.31
C GLU A 233 -24.14 -2.50 -22.23
N VAL A 234 -24.47 -2.72 -20.94
CA VAL A 234 -23.69 -2.29 -19.81
C VAL A 234 -22.50 -3.21 -19.63
N ASP A 235 -21.30 -2.64 -19.65
CA ASP A 235 -20.02 -3.33 -19.55
C ASP A 235 -19.28 -3.07 -18.23
N GLY A 236 -19.81 -2.19 -17.38
CA GLY A 236 -19.17 -1.91 -16.09
C GLY A 236 -20.03 -1.11 -15.12
N THR A 237 -19.78 -1.34 -13.83
CA THR A 237 -20.41 -0.62 -12.72
C THR A 237 -19.34 0.12 -11.90
N TRP A 238 -19.76 1.16 -11.18
CA TRP A 238 -18.85 1.91 -10.29
C TRP A 238 -18.29 1.05 -9.16
N GLN A 239 -19.03 0.02 -8.71
CA GLN A 239 -18.56 -0.92 -7.69
C GLN A 239 -17.37 -1.73 -8.21
N GLU A 240 -17.47 -2.24 -9.46
CA GLU A 240 -16.38 -2.97 -10.11
C GLU A 240 -15.17 -2.07 -10.33
N ALA A 241 -15.36 -0.89 -10.92
CA ALA A 241 -14.29 0.09 -11.12
C ALA A 241 -13.59 0.48 -9.82
N LYS A 242 -14.36 0.67 -8.73
CA LYS A 242 -13.80 0.93 -7.40
C LYS A 242 -13.03 -0.26 -6.88
N SER A 243 -13.58 -1.47 -6.93
CA SER A 243 -12.93 -2.67 -6.41
C SER A 243 -11.62 -2.96 -7.14
N GLU A 244 -11.60 -2.81 -8.45
CA GLU A 244 -10.39 -2.98 -9.27
C GLU A 244 -9.33 -1.92 -8.96
N SER A 245 -9.73 -0.64 -8.89
CA SER A 245 -8.81 0.46 -8.58
C SER A 245 -8.23 0.40 -7.16
N VAL A 246 -8.93 -0.22 -6.21
CA VAL A 246 -8.53 -0.29 -4.80
C VAL A 246 -7.82 -1.60 -4.46
N ALA A 247 -8.02 -2.66 -5.25
CA ALA A 247 -7.48 -4.01 -4.98
C ALA A 247 -5.96 -4.02 -4.76
N ASP A 248 -5.19 -3.41 -5.65
CA ASP A 248 -3.72 -3.34 -5.53
C ASP A 248 -3.25 -2.70 -4.23
N ILE A 249 -4.02 -1.72 -3.74
CA ILE A 249 -3.68 -1.00 -2.51
C ILE A 249 -4.09 -1.80 -1.29
N GLU A 250 -5.20 -2.52 -1.37
CA GLU A 250 -5.65 -3.43 -0.31
C GLU A 250 -4.64 -4.57 -0.14
N ASP A 251 -4.12 -5.14 -1.22
CA ASP A 251 -3.06 -6.15 -1.18
C ASP A 251 -1.78 -5.60 -0.56
N PHE A 252 -1.40 -4.39 -0.92
CA PHE A 252 -0.25 -3.70 -0.33
C PHE A 252 -0.47 -3.42 1.16
N ALA A 253 -1.66 -2.95 1.54
CA ALA A 253 -2.02 -2.73 2.94
C ALA A 253 -2.09 -4.05 3.74
N ALA A 254 -2.56 -5.14 3.13
CA ALA A 254 -2.55 -6.48 3.73
C ALA A 254 -1.11 -6.96 3.99
N ALA A 255 -0.19 -6.75 3.05
CA ALA A 255 1.23 -7.05 3.25
C ALA A 255 1.83 -6.29 4.44
N PHE A 256 1.50 -4.99 4.59
CA PHE A 256 1.86 -4.21 5.79
C PHE A 256 1.18 -4.71 7.05
N GLY A 257 -0.05 -5.21 6.96
CA GLY A 257 -0.76 -5.85 8.07
C GLY A 257 -0.04 -7.12 8.56
N ILE A 258 0.35 -7.99 7.65
CA ILE A 258 1.15 -9.19 7.96
C ILE A 258 2.47 -8.79 8.60
N LEU A 259 3.16 -7.80 8.03
CA LEU A 259 4.38 -7.25 8.57
C LEU A 259 4.18 -6.71 9.99
N ALA A 260 3.10 -5.99 10.24
CA ALA A 260 2.77 -5.47 11.57
C ALA A 260 2.61 -6.60 12.58
N VAL A 261 1.98 -7.72 12.23
CA VAL A 261 1.87 -8.90 13.09
C VAL A 261 3.25 -9.45 13.45
N PHE A 262 4.17 -9.58 12.48
CA PHE A 262 5.54 -10.03 12.75
C PHE A 262 6.29 -9.06 13.68
N VAL A 263 6.20 -7.77 13.44
CA VAL A 263 6.84 -6.74 14.29
C VAL A 263 6.27 -6.75 15.69
N VAL A 264 4.96 -6.94 15.86
CA VAL A 264 4.29 -7.08 17.17
C VAL A 264 4.81 -8.31 17.91
N VAL A 265 4.87 -9.48 17.26
CA VAL A 265 5.38 -10.71 17.85
C VAL A 265 6.85 -10.54 18.30
N LEU A 266 7.66 -9.91 17.47
CA LEU A 266 9.06 -9.60 17.79
C LEU A 266 9.16 -8.65 18.99
N THR A 267 8.32 -7.62 19.01
CA THR A 267 8.25 -6.64 20.11
C THR A 267 7.87 -7.31 21.42
N ILE A 268 6.88 -8.21 21.41
CA ILE A 268 6.50 -9.04 22.57
C ILE A 268 7.71 -9.86 23.03
N GLY A 269 8.39 -10.55 22.12
CA GLY A 269 9.58 -11.34 22.41
C GLY A 269 10.68 -10.51 23.07
N THR A 270 10.99 -9.35 22.50
CA THR A 270 12.00 -8.40 23.02
C THR A 270 11.60 -7.89 24.42
N ALA A 271 10.36 -7.47 24.61
CA ALA A 271 9.86 -6.98 25.88
C ALA A 271 9.89 -8.10 26.96
N VAL A 272 9.48 -9.33 26.61
CA VAL A 272 9.56 -10.51 27.52
C VAL A 272 11.00 -10.77 27.96
N ILE A 273 11.98 -10.71 27.05
CA ILE A 273 13.39 -10.89 27.37
C ILE A 273 13.90 -9.79 28.30
N LEU A 274 13.52 -8.55 28.02
CA LEU A 274 13.90 -7.39 28.83
C LEU A 274 13.36 -7.53 30.26
N VAL A 275 12.06 -7.82 30.40
CA VAL A 275 11.39 -7.99 31.69
C VAL A 275 11.94 -9.21 32.44
N ALA A 276 12.12 -10.36 31.76
CA ALA A 276 12.69 -11.55 32.38
C ALA A 276 14.15 -11.35 32.84
N GLY A 277 14.94 -10.64 32.04
CA GLY A 277 16.31 -10.27 32.39
C GLY A 277 16.37 -9.39 33.64
N ARG A 278 15.44 -8.44 33.72
CA ARG A 278 15.31 -7.54 34.87
C ARG A 278 14.86 -8.28 36.13
N MET A 279 13.84 -9.15 36.03
CA MET A 279 13.42 -9.99 37.13
C MET A 279 14.56 -10.89 37.66
N ALA A 280 15.38 -11.42 36.75
CA ALA A 280 16.55 -12.23 37.14
C ALA A 280 17.62 -11.41 37.88
N ALA A 281 17.83 -10.14 37.48
CA ALA A 281 18.80 -9.24 38.14
C ALA A 281 18.32 -8.80 39.53
N HIS A 282 17.00 -8.73 39.75
CA HIS A 282 16.42 -8.27 41.01
C HIS A 282 15.80 -9.38 41.87
N VAL A 283 16.09 -10.66 41.59
CA VAL A 283 15.55 -11.82 42.33
C VAL A 283 15.73 -11.68 43.85
N ARG A 284 16.88 -11.14 44.26
CA ARG A 284 17.21 -10.92 45.69
C ARG A 284 16.32 -9.83 46.32
N GLN A 285 16.12 -8.70 45.59
CA GLN A 285 15.22 -7.62 46.03
C GLN A 285 13.75 -8.06 46.08
N VAL A 286 13.31 -8.84 45.09
CA VAL A 286 11.96 -9.44 45.09
C VAL A 286 11.80 -10.42 46.23
N GLY A 287 12.85 -11.19 46.60
CA GLY A 287 12.86 -12.05 47.75
C GLY A 287 12.72 -11.28 49.07
N THR A 288 13.43 -10.18 49.26
CA THR A 288 13.29 -9.30 50.44
C THR A 288 11.92 -8.63 50.52
N LEU A 289 11.40 -8.12 49.38
CA LEU A 289 10.05 -7.54 49.33
C LEU A 289 8.96 -8.55 49.69
N LYS A 290 9.09 -9.82 49.26
CA LYS A 290 8.19 -10.93 49.67
C LYS A 290 8.28 -11.22 51.18
N ALA A 291 9.47 -11.17 51.77
CA ALA A 291 9.65 -11.33 53.20
C ALA A 291 8.95 -10.25 54.03
N VAL A 292 8.76 -9.05 53.45
CA VAL A 292 8.01 -7.92 54.04
C VAL A 292 6.51 -7.96 53.65
N GLY A 293 6.04 -9.01 52.95
CA GLY A 293 4.61 -9.22 52.69
C GLY A 293 4.09 -8.67 51.34
N VAL A 294 4.99 -8.19 50.43
CA VAL A 294 4.56 -7.70 49.10
C VAL A 294 4.02 -8.85 48.23
N THR A 295 2.79 -8.71 47.72
CA THR A 295 2.13 -9.70 46.90
C THR A 295 2.67 -9.73 45.45
N PRO A 296 2.57 -10.89 44.75
CA PRO A 296 2.94 -11.00 43.31
C PRO A 296 2.26 -9.95 42.42
N GLY A 297 1.01 -9.62 42.70
CA GLY A 297 0.24 -8.63 41.95
C GLY A 297 0.82 -7.23 42.11
N GLN A 298 1.24 -6.86 43.32
CA GLN A 298 1.86 -5.55 43.57
C GLN A 298 3.18 -5.36 42.81
N VAL A 299 4.02 -6.42 42.74
CA VAL A 299 5.27 -6.38 41.95
C VAL A 299 4.95 -6.21 40.45
N THR A 300 3.94 -6.93 39.95
CA THR A 300 3.50 -6.78 38.55
C THR A 300 2.94 -5.37 38.28
N CYS A 301 2.18 -4.82 39.22
CA CYS A 301 1.64 -3.47 39.11
C CYS A 301 2.74 -2.39 39.03
N VAL A 302 3.79 -2.52 39.86
CA VAL A 302 4.96 -1.61 39.80
C VAL A 302 5.63 -1.66 38.42
N LEU A 303 5.80 -2.84 37.84
CA LEU A 303 6.38 -3.00 36.50
C LEU A 303 5.45 -2.40 35.41
N LEU A 304 4.15 -2.61 35.52
CA LEU A 304 3.19 -2.01 34.56
C LEU A 304 3.20 -0.48 34.62
N VAL A 305 3.21 0.11 35.82
CA VAL A 305 3.31 1.56 36.01
C VAL A 305 4.59 2.13 35.41
N GLU A 306 5.67 1.36 35.42
CA GLU A 306 6.95 1.78 34.84
C GLU A 306 6.92 1.73 33.30
N TYR A 307 6.31 0.71 32.69
CA TYR A 307 6.29 0.54 31.23
C TYR A 307 5.13 1.27 30.54
N LEU A 308 4.06 1.59 31.25
CA LEU A 308 2.89 2.28 30.68
C LEU A 308 3.22 3.64 30.09
N PRO A 309 3.98 4.56 30.76
CA PRO A 309 4.38 5.83 30.13
C PRO A 309 5.21 5.64 28.85
N VAL A 310 6.10 4.63 28.86
CA VAL A 310 6.88 4.29 27.66
C VAL A 310 5.97 3.81 26.53
N ALA A 311 4.94 3.03 26.84
CA ALA A 311 3.96 2.57 25.87
C ALA A 311 3.14 3.72 25.28
N VAL A 312 2.67 4.65 26.14
CA VAL A 312 1.92 5.84 25.70
C VAL A 312 2.77 6.71 24.77
N LEU A 313 4.03 6.97 25.15
CA LEU A 313 4.95 7.75 24.34
C LEU A 313 5.26 7.03 23.00
N ALA A 314 5.49 5.71 23.06
CA ALA A 314 5.74 4.90 21.87
C ALA A 314 4.54 4.93 20.91
N THR A 315 3.31 4.86 21.45
CA THR A 315 2.09 4.95 20.64
C THR A 315 1.97 6.32 19.98
N ALA A 316 2.22 7.40 20.72
CA ALA A 316 2.16 8.74 20.17
C ALA A 316 3.19 8.94 19.04
N VAL A 317 4.43 8.50 19.25
CA VAL A 317 5.50 8.53 18.24
C VAL A 317 5.13 7.66 17.03
N GLY A 318 4.66 6.42 17.27
CA GLY A 318 4.30 5.49 16.20
C GLY A 318 3.13 5.98 15.36
N LEU A 319 2.09 6.56 15.98
CA LEU A 319 0.98 7.20 15.28
C LEU A 319 1.45 8.38 14.42
N ALA A 320 2.27 9.27 15.01
CA ALA A 320 2.79 10.43 14.29
C ALA A 320 3.65 10.02 13.09
N VAL A 321 4.62 9.13 13.30
CA VAL A 321 5.52 8.66 12.24
C VAL A 321 4.76 7.86 11.18
N GLY A 322 3.87 6.95 11.57
CA GLY A 322 3.06 6.16 10.64
C GLY A 322 2.17 7.03 9.77
N ASN A 323 1.48 8.01 10.37
CA ASN A 323 0.63 8.93 9.63
C ASN A 323 1.43 9.86 8.69
N LEU A 324 2.64 10.27 9.09
CA LEU A 324 3.52 11.13 8.28
C LEU A 324 4.13 10.37 7.09
N LEU A 325 4.46 9.10 7.27
CA LEU A 325 5.07 8.27 6.23
C LEU A 325 4.03 7.68 5.26
N ALA A 326 2.77 7.52 5.68
CA ALA A 326 1.74 6.89 4.88
C ALA A 326 1.54 7.54 3.50
N PRO A 327 1.47 8.88 3.32
CA PRO A 327 1.32 9.50 2.01
C PRO A 327 2.54 9.28 1.09
N SER A 328 3.74 9.24 1.66
CA SER A 328 4.96 8.99 0.89
C SER A 328 5.02 7.56 0.38
N LEU A 329 4.54 6.60 1.19
CA LEU A 329 4.40 5.21 0.78
C LEU A 329 3.27 5.03 -0.24
N ALA A 330 2.15 5.70 -0.01
CA ALA A 330 1.01 5.66 -0.91
C ALA A 330 1.35 6.15 -2.33
N ARG A 331 2.22 7.15 -2.46
CA ARG A 331 2.71 7.64 -3.75
C ARG A 331 3.60 6.64 -4.51
N VAL A 332 4.05 5.59 -3.83
CA VAL A 332 4.79 4.49 -4.44
C VAL A 332 3.83 3.55 -5.21
N THR A 333 2.58 3.46 -4.79
CA THR A 333 1.53 2.80 -5.56
C THR A 333 0.99 3.79 -6.59
N THR A 334 0.97 3.38 -7.86
CA THR A 334 0.59 4.22 -9.01
C THR A 334 -0.78 4.87 -8.85
N VAL A 335 -1.77 4.13 -8.38
CA VAL A 335 -3.14 4.59 -8.17
C VAL A 335 -3.23 5.76 -7.18
N LEU A 336 -2.51 5.69 -6.07
CA LEU A 336 -2.54 6.76 -5.05
C LEU A 336 -1.60 7.92 -5.34
N ALA A 337 -0.57 7.71 -6.15
CA ALA A 337 0.25 8.81 -6.64
C ALA A 337 -0.60 9.78 -7.47
N VAL A 338 -1.48 9.24 -8.31
CA VAL A 338 -2.37 9.97 -9.21
C VAL A 338 -3.55 10.59 -8.44
N TYR A 339 -4.24 9.83 -7.57
CA TYR A 339 -5.42 10.35 -6.85
C TYR A 339 -5.11 11.30 -5.67
N GLY A 340 -3.85 11.71 -5.50
CA GLY A 340 -3.46 12.67 -4.49
C GLY A 340 -3.53 12.11 -3.05
N ALA A 341 -2.52 11.33 -2.66
CA ALA A 341 -2.40 10.82 -1.30
C ALA A 341 -2.13 11.94 -0.30
N GLN A 342 -3.17 12.41 0.36
CA GLN A 342 -3.04 13.30 1.51
C GLN A 342 -3.09 12.48 2.80
N ALA A 343 -2.27 12.86 3.79
CA ALA A 343 -2.34 12.24 5.11
C ALA A 343 -3.73 12.51 5.73
N PRO A 344 -4.56 11.48 5.93
CA PRO A 344 -5.85 11.69 6.55
C PRO A 344 -5.65 12.10 8.02
N PRO A 345 -6.56 12.87 8.59
CA PRO A 345 -6.49 13.18 10.01
C PRO A 345 -6.50 11.89 10.84
N ILE A 346 -5.74 11.87 11.94
CA ILE A 346 -5.73 10.73 12.85
C ILE A 346 -7.14 10.63 13.48
N THR A 347 -7.90 9.62 13.05
CA THR A 347 -9.24 9.41 13.60
C THR A 347 -9.17 8.69 14.94
N TRP A 348 -10.15 8.96 15.81
CA TRP A 348 -10.24 8.32 17.12
C TRP A 348 -10.22 6.77 17.06
N PRO A 349 -10.93 6.08 16.17
CA PRO A 349 -10.87 4.62 16.09
C PRO A 349 -9.46 4.09 15.80
N ARG A 350 -8.72 4.73 14.89
CA ARG A 350 -7.33 4.34 14.56
C ARG A 350 -6.39 4.53 15.74
N ALA A 351 -6.48 5.68 16.40
CA ALA A 351 -5.69 5.95 17.59
C ALA A 351 -6.02 4.95 18.72
N ALA A 352 -7.28 4.65 18.93
CA ALA A 352 -7.74 3.69 19.93
C ALA A 352 -7.25 2.27 19.62
N THR A 353 -7.31 1.82 18.36
CA THR A 353 -6.80 0.51 17.94
C THR A 353 -5.30 0.39 18.16
N ALA A 354 -4.52 1.37 17.71
CA ALA A 354 -3.07 1.40 17.90
C ALA A 354 -2.70 1.40 19.40
N PHE A 355 -3.41 2.19 20.20
CA PHE A 355 -3.22 2.25 21.65
C PHE A 355 -3.59 0.92 22.32
N ALA A 356 -4.73 0.32 21.97
CA ALA A 356 -5.18 -0.95 22.54
C ALA A 356 -4.20 -2.08 22.25
N VAL A 357 -3.70 -2.18 21.01
CA VAL A 357 -2.70 -3.18 20.62
C VAL A 357 -1.39 -2.97 21.40
N THR A 358 -0.90 -1.74 21.47
CA THR A 358 0.34 -1.43 22.19
C THR A 358 0.23 -1.75 23.68
N ILE A 359 -0.87 -1.40 24.32
CA ILE A 359 -1.13 -1.75 25.72
C ILE A 359 -1.24 -3.27 25.90
N ALA A 360 -1.92 -3.98 25.01
CA ALA A 360 -2.02 -5.44 25.06
C ALA A 360 -0.62 -6.09 24.96
N VAL A 361 0.24 -5.60 24.07
CA VAL A 361 1.64 -6.05 23.93
C VAL A 361 2.39 -5.87 25.24
N VAL A 362 2.32 -4.68 25.86
CA VAL A 362 3.02 -4.39 27.12
C VAL A 362 2.49 -5.24 28.25
N VAL A 363 1.17 -5.40 28.36
CA VAL A 363 0.53 -6.23 29.38
C VAL A 363 0.96 -7.70 29.23
N LEU A 364 0.86 -8.27 28.03
CA LEU A 364 1.25 -9.66 27.76
C LEU A 364 2.73 -9.90 28.02
N ALA A 365 3.58 -8.97 27.59
CA ALA A 365 5.03 -9.04 27.78
C ALA A 365 5.44 -8.91 29.24
N THR A 366 4.68 -8.19 30.06
CA THR A 366 5.02 -7.89 31.46
C THR A 366 4.41 -8.89 32.44
N VAL A 367 3.10 -9.18 32.29
CA VAL A 367 2.34 -9.97 33.27
C VAL A 367 2.83 -11.42 33.30
N ARG A 368 2.99 -12.04 32.13
CA ARG A 368 3.36 -13.46 32.04
C ARG A 368 4.75 -13.79 32.64
N PRO A 369 5.85 -13.06 32.34
CA PRO A 369 7.14 -13.30 32.99
C PRO A 369 7.17 -12.84 34.45
N ALA A 370 6.46 -11.76 34.83
CA ALA A 370 6.36 -11.32 36.20
C ALA A 370 5.72 -12.39 37.09
N LEU A 371 4.56 -12.90 36.70
CA LEU A 371 3.87 -13.99 37.44
C LEU A 371 4.74 -15.26 37.55
N ARG A 372 5.42 -15.66 36.47
CA ARG A 372 6.36 -16.82 36.50
C ARG A 372 7.57 -16.58 37.38
N GLY A 373 8.10 -15.36 37.40
CA GLY A 373 9.24 -15.00 38.26
C GLY A 373 8.89 -15.02 39.74
N VAL A 374 7.71 -14.51 40.08
CA VAL A 374 7.26 -14.40 41.47
C VAL A 374 6.71 -15.73 42.05
N ARG A 375 6.21 -16.64 41.20
CA ARG A 375 5.76 -17.98 41.66
C ARG A 375 6.92 -18.92 42.06
N ARG A 376 8.18 -18.55 41.82
CA ARG A 376 9.32 -19.34 42.31
C ARG A 376 9.43 -19.21 43.84
N SER A 377 9.72 -20.33 44.51
CA SER A 377 9.79 -20.35 45.97
C SER A 377 10.93 -19.47 46.52
N THR A 378 10.65 -18.78 47.62
CA THR A 378 11.60 -17.88 48.32
C THR A 378 12.88 -18.62 48.72
N LEU A 379 12.79 -19.88 49.15
CA LEU A 379 13.94 -20.75 49.49
C LEU A 379 14.87 -20.99 48.29
N ARG A 380 14.33 -21.21 47.09
CA ARG A 380 15.14 -21.36 45.86
C ARG A 380 15.77 -20.04 45.39
N SER A 381 15.14 -18.88 45.65
CA SER A 381 15.69 -17.58 45.28
C SER A 381 16.84 -17.13 46.17
N LEU A 382 16.91 -17.60 47.43
CA LEU A 382 17.98 -17.37 48.37
C LEU A 382 19.15 -18.37 48.22
N ALA A 383 18.85 -19.62 47.79
CA ALA A 383 19.82 -20.73 47.64
C ALA A 383 20.49 -20.79 46.24
N SER A 384 20.25 -19.85 45.31
CA SER A 384 20.53 -20.01 43.91
C SER A 384 21.96 -19.60 43.47
N ASN A 385 22.98 -20.11 44.18
CA ASN A 385 24.36 -19.93 43.67
C ASN A 385 24.92 -21.15 42.90
N THR A 386 24.17 -22.24 42.78
CA THR A 386 24.62 -23.44 42.06
C THR A 386 23.55 -24.02 41.17
N ARG A 387 23.51 -23.60 39.90
CA ARG A 387 22.84 -24.41 38.88
C ARG A 387 23.74 -25.58 38.51
N PRO A 388 23.23 -26.84 38.58
CA PRO A 388 23.99 -27.97 38.09
C PRO A 388 24.32 -27.80 36.61
N PRO A 389 25.48 -28.26 36.15
CA PRO A 389 25.87 -28.17 34.73
C PRO A 389 24.83 -28.92 33.87
N HIS A 390 24.18 -28.21 32.96
CA HIS A 390 23.29 -28.83 32.00
C HIS A 390 24.11 -29.75 31.09
N GLN A 391 23.73 -31.02 31.02
CA GLN A 391 24.32 -31.95 30.06
C GLN A 391 24.15 -31.41 28.63
N PRO A 392 25.20 -31.44 27.81
CA PRO A 392 25.12 -30.96 26.43
C PRO A 392 24.10 -31.83 25.65
N GLY A 393 23.13 -31.15 25.03
CA GLY A 393 22.13 -31.82 24.18
C GLY A 393 22.80 -32.49 22.96
N ARG A 394 22.09 -33.45 22.32
CA ARG A 394 22.56 -34.21 21.15
C ARG A 394 23.19 -33.30 20.05
N LEU A 395 22.59 -32.15 19.77
CA LEU A 395 23.08 -31.19 18.79
C LEU A 395 24.44 -30.60 19.18
N MET A 396 24.65 -30.29 20.47
CA MET A 396 25.90 -29.74 20.98
C MET A 396 27.03 -30.78 20.93
N ARG A 397 26.72 -32.06 21.11
CA ARG A 397 27.69 -33.16 20.92
C ARG A 397 28.14 -33.35 19.48
N ALA A 398 27.24 -33.13 18.51
CA ALA A 398 27.58 -33.18 17.08
C ALA A 398 28.47 -32.00 16.67
N ILE A 399 28.25 -30.81 17.24
CA ILE A 399 29.02 -29.58 16.91
C ILE A 399 30.39 -29.57 17.61
N THR A 400 30.55 -30.25 18.76
CA THR A 400 31.86 -30.34 19.47
C THR A 400 32.90 -31.16 18.71
N GLY A 401 32.53 -31.90 17.67
CA GLY A 401 33.45 -32.60 16.76
C GLY A 401 33.98 -31.75 15.60
N LEU A 402 33.51 -30.51 15.41
CA LEU A 402 33.98 -29.63 14.36
C LEU A 402 35.13 -28.75 14.83
N PRO A 403 36.20 -28.55 14.02
CA PRO A 403 37.33 -27.68 14.35
C PRO A 403 36.93 -26.21 14.17
N LEU A 404 36.15 -25.66 15.13
CA LEU A 404 35.71 -24.28 15.12
C LEU A 404 36.65 -23.36 15.93
N PRO A 405 36.89 -22.12 15.52
CA PRO A 405 37.66 -21.15 16.30
C PRO A 405 37.06 -20.94 17.69
N LEU A 406 37.93 -20.79 18.71
CA LEU A 406 37.54 -20.65 20.10
C LEU A 406 36.41 -19.62 20.38
N PRO A 407 36.36 -18.44 19.72
CA PRO A 407 35.31 -17.46 19.93
C PRO A 407 33.93 -17.99 19.47
N VAL A 408 33.87 -18.74 18.36
CA VAL A 408 32.63 -19.33 17.82
C VAL A 408 32.13 -20.41 18.76
N TRP A 409 33.03 -21.24 19.27
CA TRP A 409 32.71 -22.29 20.24
C TRP A 409 32.14 -21.74 21.55
N LEU A 410 32.75 -20.68 22.09
CA LEU A 410 32.24 -19.96 23.27
C LEU A 410 30.88 -19.32 23.04
N GLY A 411 30.67 -18.73 21.85
CA GLY A 411 29.38 -18.17 21.43
C GLY A 411 28.28 -19.20 21.36
N LEU A 412 28.52 -20.34 20.71
CA LEU A 412 27.59 -21.47 20.59
C LEU A 412 27.21 -22.07 21.96
N ARG A 413 28.20 -22.18 22.86
CA ARG A 413 27.96 -22.64 24.22
C ARG A 413 27.10 -21.66 25.02
N GLY A 414 27.32 -20.36 24.84
CA GLY A 414 26.47 -19.30 25.39
C GLY A 414 25.05 -19.32 24.85
N ALA A 415 24.91 -19.53 23.54
CA ALA A 415 23.64 -19.65 22.85
C ALA A 415 22.80 -20.84 23.37
N ASN A 416 23.42 -22.02 23.55
CA ASN A 416 22.78 -23.21 24.09
C ASN A 416 22.35 -23.04 25.55
N ARG A 417 23.11 -22.28 26.34
CA ARG A 417 22.77 -21.97 27.74
C ARG A 417 21.56 -21.05 27.86
N HIS A 418 21.31 -20.20 26.86
CA HIS A 418 20.23 -19.21 26.82
C HIS A 418 19.39 -19.31 25.53
N ARG A 419 18.95 -20.53 25.20
CA ARG A 419 18.22 -20.85 23.95
C ARG A 419 17.09 -19.87 23.63
N GLY A 420 16.31 -19.45 24.62
CA GLY A 420 15.22 -18.48 24.39
C GLY A 420 15.69 -17.10 23.98
N ARG A 421 16.82 -16.62 24.52
CA ARG A 421 17.44 -15.34 24.11
C ARG A 421 18.06 -15.44 22.72
N PHE A 422 18.75 -16.56 22.45
CA PHE A 422 19.36 -16.80 21.16
C PHE A 422 18.30 -16.87 20.05
N LEU A 423 17.24 -17.66 20.23
CA LEU A 423 16.14 -17.77 19.28
C LEU A 423 15.44 -16.41 19.05
N ALA A 424 15.18 -15.65 20.12
CA ALA A 424 14.55 -14.34 19.96
C ALA A 424 15.43 -13.33 19.24
N ASN A 425 16.76 -13.32 19.51
CA ASN A 425 17.70 -12.45 18.80
C ASN A 425 17.86 -12.87 17.33
N THR A 426 17.91 -14.19 17.05
CA THR A 426 17.99 -14.72 15.68
C THR A 426 16.73 -14.38 14.90
N LEU A 427 15.54 -14.61 15.47
CA LEU A 427 14.28 -14.22 14.85
C LEU A 427 14.23 -12.70 14.61
N GLY A 428 14.66 -11.90 15.59
CA GLY A 428 14.71 -10.45 15.42
C GLY A 428 15.60 -9.99 14.28
N LEU A 429 16.79 -10.58 14.19
CA LEU A 429 17.74 -10.26 13.12
C LEU A 429 17.18 -10.73 11.75
N THR A 430 16.63 -11.94 11.70
CA THR A 430 16.01 -12.47 10.46
C THR A 430 14.89 -11.58 9.98
N VAL A 431 13.95 -11.22 10.85
CA VAL A 431 12.85 -10.31 10.50
C VAL A 431 13.39 -8.94 10.06
N GLY A 432 14.37 -8.38 10.79
CA GLY A 432 14.98 -7.09 10.43
C GLY A 432 15.66 -7.11 9.05
N ILE A 433 16.39 -8.18 8.74
CA ILE A 433 17.03 -8.36 7.42
C ILE A 433 15.97 -8.57 6.33
N THR A 434 14.97 -9.39 6.58
CA THR A 434 13.86 -9.62 5.64
C THR A 434 13.15 -8.30 5.32
N LEU A 435 12.86 -7.50 6.34
CA LEU A 435 12.26 -6.17 6.18
C LEU A 435 13.12 -5.23 5.33
N LEU A 436 14.42 -5.21 5.59
CA LEU A 436 15.35 -4.38 4.83
C LEU A 436 15.39 -4.82 3.36
N ILE A 437 15.48 -6.13 3.12
CA ILE A 437 15.49 -6.69 1.75
C ILE A 437 14.16 -6.39 1.06
N THR A 438 13.01 -6.57 1.73
CA THR A 438 11.70 -6.27 1.16
C THR A 438 11.56 -4.77 0.84
N ALA A 439 12.00 -3.89 1.72
CA ALA A 439 11.97 -2.44 1.49
C ALA A 439 12.86 -2.02 0.30
N LEU A 440 14.05 -2.61 0.18
CA LEU A 440 14.96 -2.37 -0.94
C LEU A 440 14.38 -2.95 -2.25
N ALA A 441 13.85 -4.16 -2.22
CA ALA A 441 13.21 -4.80 -3.38
C ALA A 441 11.98 -4.01 -3.86
N LEU A 442 11.17 -3.51 -2.93
CA LEU A 442 10.03 -2.67 -3.25
C LEU A 442 10.47 -1.36 -3.92
N ARG A 443 11.50 -0.71 -3.37
CA ARG A 443 12.06 0.52 -3.97
C ARG A 443 12.58 0.26 -5.39
N THR A 444 13.37 -0.79 -5.60
CA THR A 444 13.90 -1.12 -6.93
C THR A 444 12.80 -1.58 -7.88
N GLY A 445 11.79 -2.31 -7.39
CA GLY A 445 10.62 -2.71 -8.18
C GLY A 445 9.84 -1.51 -8.70
N VAL A 446 9.59 -0.52 -7.85
CA VAL A 446 8.88 0.71 -8.24
C VAL A 446 9.68 1.55 -9.23
N ASP A 447 11.00 1.70 -9.00
CA ASP A 447 11.85 2.42 -9.93
C ASP A 447 11.92 1.69 -11.29
N SER A 448 11.97 0.36 -11.31
CA SER A 448 11.92 -0.42 -12.55
C SER A 448 10.56 -0.35 -13.23
N PHE A 449 9.45 -0.35 -12.48
CA PHE A 449 8.10 -0.18 -13.05
C PHE A 449 7.94 1.18 -13.74
N ARG A 450 8.45 2.26 -13.13
CA ARG A 450 8.44 3.60 -13.73
C ARG A 450 9.26 3.67 -15.02
N HIS A 451 10.40 3.01 -15.07
CA HIS A 451 11.25 3.00 -16.26
C HIS A 451 10.80 1.99 -17.31
N GLN A 452 10.22 0.86 -16.91
CA GLN A 452 9.72 -0.17 -17.83
C GLN A 452 8.38 0.22 -18.46
N GLY A 453 7.56 1.05 -17.82
CA GLY A 453 6.33 1.54 -18.40
C GLY A 453 6.52 2.23 -19.76
N LEU A 454 7.67 2.86 -19.99
CA LEU A 454 8.03 3.45 -21.27
C LEU A 454 8.83 2.50 -22.19
N SER A 455 9.46 1.43 -21.65
CA SER A 455 10.32 0.52 -22.41
C SER A 455 9.66 -0.83 -22.75
N LEU A 456 8.48 -1.13 -22.19
CA LEU A 456 7.77 -2.39 -22.44
C LEU A 456 6.95 -2.39 -23.72
N TYR A 457 6.94 -1.33 -24.49
CA TYR A 457 6.46 -1.38 -25.84
C TYR A 457 7.56 -1.90 -26.77
N ASP A 458 7.82 -3.18 -26.64
CA ASP A 458 8.45 -3.97 -27.69
C ASP A 458 7.33 -4.43 -28.64
N PRO A 459 7.32 -4.01 -29.90
CA PRO A 459 6.28 -4.44 -30.81
C PRO A 459 6.34 -5.96 -30.91
N ASP A 460 5.24 -6.57 -30.55
CA ASP A 460 4.80 -7.95 -30.66
C ASP A 460 5.87 -9.03 -30.93
N PRO A 461 6.06 -10.01 -30.02
CA PRO A 461 6.94 -11.16 -30.29
C PRO A 461 6.55 -11.93 -31.57
N ILE A 462 5.32 -11.77 -32.05
CA ILE A 462 4.83 -12.36 -33.31
C ILE A 462 5.41 -11.61 -34.52
N SER A 463 5.56 -10.27 -34.48
CA SER A 463 6.19 -9.53 -35.58
C SER A 463 7.69 -9.77 -35.66
N ARG A 464 8.39 -9.96 -34.53
CA ARG A 464 9.79 -10.38 -34.52
C ARG A 464 9.98 -11.80 -35.07
N ALA A 465 9.09 -12.72 -34.74
CA ALA A 465 9.13 -14.06 -35.28
C ALA A 465 8.89 -14.06 -36.80
N ALA A 466 8.04 -13.17 -37.32
CA ALA A 466 7.84 -12.95 -38.74
C ALA A 466 9.06 -12.33 -39.45
N ASP A 467 9.67 -11.29 -38.83
CA ASP A 467 10.87 -10.63 -39.34
C ASP A 467 12.10 -11.58 -39.33
N ILE A 468 12.28 -12.37 -38.28
CA ILE A 468 13.33 -13.38 -38.18
C ILE A 468 13.09 -14.48 -39.22
N ALA A 469 11.87 -14.95 -39.43
CA ALA A 469 11.52 -15.94 -40.43
C ALA A 469 11.70 -15.42 -41.87
N ASP A 470 11.54 -14.13 -42.11
CA ASP A 470 11.78 -13.47 -43.39
C ASP A 470 13.29 -13.21 -43.63
N GLN A 471 14.05 -12.84 -42.61
CA GLN A 471 15.51 -12.76 -42.69
C GLN A 471 16.18 -14.10 -42.94
N ASP A 472 15.71 -15.17 -42.34
CA ASP A 472 16.21 -16.54 -42.61
C ASP A 472 15.86 -17.03 -44.02
N ARG A 473 14.73 -16.60 -44.60
CA ARG A 473 14.38 -16.85 -46.00
C ARG A 473 15.24 -16.06 -46.98
N VAL A 474 15.58 -14.84 -46.68
CA VAL A 474 16.45 -14.01 -47.54
C VAL A 474 17.91 -14.45 -47.45
N SER A 475 18.37 -14.99 -46.33
CA SER A 475 19.73 -15.52 -46.17
C SER A 475 19.94 -16.92 -46.78
N SER A 476 18.85 -17.60 -47.17
CA SER A 476 18.87 -18.92 -47.79
C SER A 476 18.69 -18.92 -49.32
N LEU A 477 18.60 -17.73 -49.94
CA LEU A 477 18.62 -17.48 -51.37
C LEU A 477 19.98 -16.91 -51.79
#